data_40547cc8f76c28f41d45398c035f5f3b
#
_entry.id   40547cc8f76c28f41d45398c035f5f3b
#
_cell.length_a   1.000
_cell.length_b   1.000
_cell.length_c   1.000
_cell.angle_alpha   90.00
_cell.angle_beta   90.00
_cell.angle_gamma   90.00
#
_symmetry.space_group_name_H-M   'P 1'
#
loop_
_entity.id
_entity.type
_entity.pdbx_description
1 polymer ?
#
loop_
_entity_poly.entity_id
_entity_poly.type
_entity_poly.pdbx_seq_one_letter_code
_entity_poly.pdbx_strand_id
1 'polypeptide(L)'
;VKKLNYLSKKKKVIKVNIKHKLNKFRLIFKINNNIIIIDFKMTYINIPSINNTDLEINIINDKKNLNYRSEIIICESMFEYINLMKKNINKFSNYWDVFKKISNPYEYIHTQIPNTKNSICKYKPISRSFFKMIEIINAFNLLNEKDKITSLHLAEGPGGFIEAFNYSRSNQHDKYYGISLISNDNNIPSWKKAHNLINNSNNKIIIDNGITKTGDLLQKENLKYFYDNYKNSFDYITGDGGFDFSVDFNSQEELSFPLIIVQVFYALLTQKTGGCFVLKIFDIYKIKTIDIIYILSNFYQNIYIYKPNTSRIANSEKYIICKNFKKISNKFIENIFNNFETIIKNDKNLISILNIKFPKLFLNKIQEINAIYGQQQIENINYTLNIIREFINLKNNKLISDDQYTIYKYLDINLNIHDNNLDNNLDNNLDNNLDNNLDNNLDN
;
A
#
# COMPACT_ATOMS: atom_id res chain seq x y z
N VAL A 1 0.81 -20.32 18.36
CA VAL A 1 1.75 -21.03 17.46
C VAL A 1 0.92 -21.99 16.60
N LYS A 2 0.52 -21.59 15.38
CA LYS A 2 -0.10 -22.52 14.41
C LYS A 2 0.98 -23.00 13.45
N LYS A 3 1.21 -24.31 13.42
CA LYS A 3 2.04 -25.00 12.43
C LYS A 3 1.23 -25.15 11.15
N LEU A 4 1.68 -24.55 10.05
CA LEU A 4 1.20 -24.90 8.71
C LEU A 4 2.13 -25.97 8.14
N ASN A 5 1.62 -27.20 8.06
CA ASN A 5 2.29 -28.30 7.38
C ASN A 5 1.75 -28.37 5.95
N TYR A 6 2.59 -28.17 4.96
CA TYR A 6 2.27 -28.48 3.57
C TYR A 6 3.07 -29.73 3.14
N LEU A 7 2.35 -30.79 2.80
CA LEU A 7 2.91 -32.01 2.20
C LEU A 7 2.73 -31.94 0.69
N SER A 8 3.82 -31.86 -0.05
CA SER A 8 3.86 -32.30 -1.45
C SER A 8 4.91 -33.38 -1.61
N LYS A 9 4.56 -34.43 -2.34
CA LYS A 9 5.43 -35.58 -2.60
C LYS A 9 6.73 -35.17 -3.28
N LYS A 10 7.84 -35.54 -2.65
CA LYS A 10 9.26 -35.29 -2.91
C LYS A 10 9.82 -33.92 -2.48
N LYS A 11 10.03 -33.84 -1.16
CA LYS A 11 11.18 -33.26 -0.42
C LYS A 11 11.69 -31.88 -0.76
N LYS A 12 11.17 -30.88 -0.08
CA LYS A 12 11.92 -30.01 0.86
C LYS A 12 10.90 -29.25 1.72
N VAL A 13 10.90 -29.53 3.02
CA VAL A 13 10.00 -28.90 3.99
C VAL A 13 10.51 -27.49 4.26
N ILE A 14 9.73 -26.48 3.87
CA ILE A 14 9.94 -25.11 4.35
C ILE A 14 9.10 -24.97 5.61
N LYS A 15 9.76 -24.87 6.78
CA LYS A 15 9.07 -24.52 8.03
C LYS A 15 9.09 -23.00 8.16
N VAL A 16 7.92 -22.38 8.06
CA VAL A 16 7.73 -20.96 8.38
C VAL A 16 7.29 -20.89 9.84
N ASN A 17 8.14 -20.37 10.72
CA ASN A 17 7.80 -20.08 12.10
C ASN A 17 7.55 -18.57 12.25
N ILE A 18 6.32 -18.20 12.59
CA ILE A 18 5.95 -16.82 12.89
C ILE A 18 5.98 -16.63 14.40
N LYS A 19 6.92 -15.82 14.90
CA LYS A 19 6.94 -15.37 16.30
C LYS A 19 6.58 -13.89 16.36
N HIS A 20 5.48 -13.58 17.02
CA HIS A 20 5.12 -12.20 17.37
C HIS A 20 5.86 -11.76 18.63
N LYS A 21 6.70 -10.71 18.52
CA LYS A 21 7.01 -9.77 19.60
C LYS A 21 6.66 -8.38 19.08
N LEU A 22 6.10 -7.54 19.94
CA LEU A 22 5.66 -6.18 19.64
C LEU A 22 6.63 -5.46 18.68
N ASN A 23 6.11 -5.06 17.50
CA ASN A 23 6.77 -4.25 16.47
C ASN A 23 7.87 -4.91 15.61
N LYS A 24 8.03 -6.22 15.63
CA LYS A 24 8.93 -6.92 14.69
C LYS A 24 8.24 -8.15 14.10
N PHE A 25 8.13 -8.20 12.78
CA PHE A 25 7.71 -9.39 12.05
C PHE A 25 8.95 -10.11 11.56
N ARG A 26 9.08 -11.40 11.88
CA ARG A 26 10.23 -12.20 11.48
C ARG A 26 9.79 -13.31 10.57
N LEU A 27 10.22 -13.29 9.32
CA LEU A 27 10.11 -14.40 8.39
C LEU A 27 11.38 -15.26 8.46
N ILE A 28 11.22 -16.52 8.81
CA ILE A 28 12.32 -17.48 8.88
C ILE A 28 12.16 -18.45 7.73
N PHE A 29 13.06 -18.38 6.77
CA PHE A 29 13.15 -19.33 5.66
C PHE A 29 14.29 -20.32 5.94
N LYS A 30 14.04 -21.62 5.78
CA LYS A 30 15.07 -22.64 5.82
C LYS A 30 15.26 -23.17 4.42
N ILE A 31 16.35 -22.79 3.75
CA ILE A 31 16.72 -23.22 2.40
C ILE A 31 18.07 -23.93 2.50
N ASN A 32 18.15 -25.21 2.12
CA ASN A 32 19.39 -26.00 2.04
C ASN A 32 20.28 -25.94 3.30
N ASN A 33 19.72 -26.10 4.49
CA ASN A 33 20.38 -26.00 5.81
C ASN A 33 20.75 -24.57 6.26
N ASN A 34 20.62 -23.56 5.44
CA ASN A 34 20.79 -22.18 5.83
C ASN A 34 19.46 -21.61 6.35
N ILE A 35 19.52 -20.85 7.42
CA ILE A 35 18.39 -20.12 7.99
C ILE A 35 18.52 -18.67 7.54
N ILE A 36 17.61 -18.23 6.67
CA ILE A 36 17.51 -16.82 6.31
C ILE A 36 16.46 -16.22 7.25
N ILE A 37 16.89 -15.25 8.04
CA ILE A 37 16.01 -14.51 8.95
C ILE A 37 15.85 -13.11 8.35
N ILE A 38 14.62 -12.75 7.97
CA ILE A 38 14.29 -11.39 7.56
C ILE A 38 13.47 -10.75 8.68
N ASP A 39 14.06 -9.80 9.38
CA ASP A 39 13.39 -9.00 10.40
C ASP A 39 12.78 -7.76 9.74
N PHE A 40 11.45 -7.68 9.75
CA PHE A 40 10.73 -6.50 9.30
C PHE A 40 10.48 -5.56 10.48
N LYS A 41 11.06 -4.37 10.43
CA LYS A 41 10.67 -3.30 11.35
C LYS A 41 9.38 -2.68 10.79
N MET A 42 8.25 -3.05 11.38
CA MET A 42 6.97 -2.45 11.02
C MET A 42 6.88 -1.04 11.60
N THR A 43 6.93 -0.05 10.75
CA THR A 43 6.64 1.34 11.11
C THR A 43 5.30 1.73 10.50
N TYR A 44 4.27 1.78 11.34
CA TYR A 44 3.01 2.43 11.01
C TYR A 44 2.84 3.66 11.88
N ILE A 45 2.14 4.66 11.35
CA ILE A 45 1.86 5.89 12.07
C ILE A 45 0.37 5.91 12.40
N ASN A 46 0.06 6.05 13.69
CA ASN A 46 -1.31 6.15 14.17
C ASN A 46 -1.84 7.58 13.97
N ILE A 47 -3.05 7.69 13.43
CA ILE A 47 -3.77 8.95 13.29
C ILE A 47 -4.81 9.07 14.41
N PRO A 48 -4.94 10.23 15.08
CA PRO A 48 -5.93 10.43 16.11
C PRO A 48 -7.35 10.19 15.60
N SER A 49 -8.16 9.41 16.32
CA SER A 49 -9.59 9.35 16.07
C SER A 49 -10.25 10.67 16.43
N ILE A 50 -11.21 11.09 15.62
CA ILE A 50 -11.96 12.32 15.77
C ILE A 50 -13.40 11.97 16.10
N ASN A 51 -14.08 12.86 16.79
CA ASN A 51 -15.49 12.71 17.09
C ASN A 51 -16.20 14.04 16.80
N ASN A 52 -16.46 14.29 15.52
CA ASN A 52 -17.22 15.45 15.05
C ASN A 52 -18.62 14.99 14.64
N THR A 53 -19.62 15.24 15.50
CA THR A 53 -21.02 14.85 15.26
C THR A 53 -21.66 15.62 14.13
N ASP A 54 -21.15 16.82 13.84
CA ASP A 54 -21.70 17.76 12.86
C ASP A 54 -20.87 17.80 11.58
N LEU A 55 -20.12 16.72 11.31
CA LEU A 55 -19.34 16.63 10.09
C LEU A 55 -20.25 16.63 8.87
N GLU A 56 -20.00 17.57 7.97
CA GLU A 56 -20.71 17.74 6.70
C GLU A 56 -19.74 17.92 5.54
N ILE A 57 -20.18 17.49 4.35
CA ILE A 57 -19.48 17.82 3.11
C ILE A 57 -19.85 19.26 2.74
N ASN A 58 -18.83 20.10 2.62
CA ASN A 58 -18.95 21.49 2.25
C ASN A 58 -17.83 21.84 1.26
N ILE A 59 -18.19 21.88 -0.02
CA ILE A 59 -17.24 22.00 -1.13
C ILE A 59 -16.70 23.43 -1.22
N ILE A 60 -15.39 23.54 -1.28
CA ILE A 60 -14.66 24.80 -1.40
C ILE A 60 -13.88 24.83 -2.72
N ASN A 61 -14.25 25.77 -3.58
CA ASN A 61 -13.65 25.98 -4.90
C ASN A 61 -12.83 27.27 -5.01
N ASP A 62 -12.83 28.13 -3.97
CA ASP A 62 -12.06 29.37 -3.92
C ASP A 62 -11.32 29.49 -2.59
N LYS A 63 -10.03 29.87 -2.65
CA LYS A 63 -9.20 30.14 -1.47
C LYS A 63 -9.85 31.13 -0.49
N LYS A 64 -10.53 32.13 -1.00
CA LYS A 64 -11.21 33.18 -0.18
C LYS A 64 -12.29 32.60 0.71
N ASN A 65 -12.85 31.44 0.35
CA ASN A 65 -13.90 30.74 1.09
C ASN A 65 -13.34 29.76 2.12
N LEU A 66 -12.01 29.61 2.21
CA LEU A 66 -11.37 28.83 3.27
C LEU A 66 -11.33 29.65 4.57
N ASN A 67 -12.37 29.50 5.39
CA ASN A 67 -12.54 30.30 6.62
C ASN A 67 -11.46 30.05 7.68
N TYR A 68 -10.73 28.93 7.60
CA TYR A 68 -9.87 28.45 8.69
C TYR A 68 -8.42 28.16 8.26
N ARG A 69 -8.05 28.32 6.98
CA ARG A 69 -6.77 27.88 6.45
C ARG A 69 -6.22 28.86 5.41
N SER A 70 -4.95 29.22 5.57
CA SER A 70 -4.21 29.94 4.54
C SER A 70 -3.47 28.99 3.59
N GLU A 71 -3.16 27.76 4.04
CA GLU A 71 -2.35 26.81 3.30
C GLU A 71 -3.24 25.79 2.58
N ILE A 72 -3.01 25.60 1.28
CA ILE A 72 -3.67 24.58 0.44
C ILE A 72 -2.81 23.31 0.38
N ILE A 73 -1.51 23.45 0.60
CA ILE A 73 -0.53 22.38 0.59
C ILE A 73 0.12 22.33 1.97
N ILE A 74 0.10 21.17 2.59
CA ILE A 74 0.77 20.95 3.88
C ILE A 74 2.20 20.46 3.62
N CYS A 75 3.19 21.04 4.33
CA CYS A 75 4.62 20.79 4.11
C CYS A 75 5.07 21.19 2.70
N GLU A 76 4.78 22.39 2.28
CA GLU A 76 5.00 22.91 0.91
C GLU A 76 6.44 22.69 0.43
N SER A 77 7.45 23.02 1.25
CA SER A 77 8.87 22.82 0.90
C SER A 77 9.22 21.35 0.63
N MET A 78 8.65 20.41 1.40
CA MET A 78 8.82 18.97 1.15
C MET A 78 8.10 18.54 -0.15
N PHE A 79 6.90 19.06 -0.38
CA PHE A 79 6.15 18.83 -1.61
C PHE A 79 6.91 19.30 -2.86
N GLU A 80 7.47 20.52 -2.82
CA GLU A 80 8.26 21.06 -3.93
C GLU A 80 9.53 20.23 -4.17
N TYR A 81 10.23 19.87 -3.10
CA TYR A 81 11.46 19.07 -3.22
C TYR A 81 11.21 17.68 -3.77
N ILE A 82 10.16 16.99 -3.31
CA ILE A 82 9.79 15.67 -3.83
C ILE A 82 9.40 15.74 -5.31
N ASN A 83 8.69 16.79 -5.72
CA ASN A 83 8.33 17.02 -7.12
C ASN A 83 9.56 17.28 -7.99
N LEU A 84 10.54 18.02 -7.48
CA LEU A 84 11.83 18.22 -8.16
C LEU A 84 12.56 16.88 -8.34
N MET A 85 12.59 16.05 -7.29
CA MET A 85 13.21 14.71 -7.35
C MET A 85 12.51 13.79 -8.37
N LYS A 86 11.19 13.79 -8.40
CA LYS A 86 10.40 13.05 -9.41
C LYS A 86 10.69 13.52 -10.83
N LYS A 87 10.82 14.85 -11.07
CA LYS A 87 11.22 15.40 -12.39
C LYS A 87 12.61 14.93 -12.83
N ASN A 88 13.53 14.71 -11.90
CA ASN A 88 14.86 14.21 -12.25
C ASN A 88 14.82 12.76 -12.79
N ILE A 89 13.80 11.96 -12.46
CA ILE A 89 13.60 10.61 -13.03
C ILE A 89 13.46 10.68 -14.55
N ASN A 90 12.78 11.71 -15.07
CA ASN A 90 12.53 11.84 -16.51
C ASN A 90 13.82 11.91 -17.33
N LYS A 91 14.91 12.44 -16.77
CA LYS A 91 16.23 12.49 -17.42
C LYS A 91 16.85 11.12 -17.63
N PHE A 92 16.37 10.11 -16.92
CA PHE A 92 16.88 8.75 -16.90
C PHE A 92 15.78 7.71 -17.19
N SER A 93 14.70 8.11 -17.86
CA SER A 93 13.52 7.29 -18.14
C SER A 93 13.86 5.94 -18.75
N ASN A 94 14.82 5.89 -19.68
CA ASN A 94 15.28 4.67 -20.35
C ASN A 94 15.86 3.62 -19.39
N TYR A 95 16.38 4.04 -18.25
CA TYR A 95 17.01 3.18 -17.26
C TYR A 95 16.14 2.98 -16.01
N TRP A 96 15.24 3.93 -15.74
CA TRP A 96 14.47 3.97 -14.49
C TRP A 96 13.69 2.69 -14.21
N ASP A 97 13.02 2.13 -15.23
CA ASP A 97 12.19 0.94 -15.08
C ASP A 97 12.95 -0.33 -14.68
N VAL A 98 14.21 -0.41 -15.05
CA VAL A 98 15.11 -1.49 -14.64
C VAL A 98 15.64 -1.21 -13.24
N PHE A 99 16.24 -0.05 -13.03
CA PHE A 99 16.96 0.25 -11.79
C PHE A 99 16.06 0.45 -10.58
N LYS A 100 14.82 0.92 -10.74
CA LYS A 100 13.83 0.96 -9.64
C LYS A 100 13.45 -0.42 -9.11
N LYS A 101 13.62 -1.49 -9.90
CA LYS A 101 13.40 -2.86 -9.46
C LYS A 101 14.61 -3.38 -8.67
N ILE A 102 15.78 -3.04 -9.14
CA ILE A 102 17.06 -3.45 -8.58
C ILE A 102 17.29 -2.80 -7.21
N SER A 103 17.00 -1.50 -7.10
CA SER A 103 17.10 -0.77 -5.83
C SER A 103 16.02 -1.12 -4.81
N ASN A 104 15.07 -2.02 -5.15
CA ASN A 104 14.02 -2.47 -4.25
C ASN A 104 14.33 -3.86 -3.69
N PRO A 105 14.70 -4.01 -2.41
CA PRO A 105 15.15 -5.27 -1.83
C PRO A 105 14.10 -6.39 -1.86
N TYR A 106 12.82 -6.02 -1.95
CA TYR A 106 11.69 -6.97 -1.96
C TYR A 106 11.13 -7.28 -3.35
N GLU A 107 11.75 -6.75 -4.42
CA GLU A 107 11.24 -6.94 -5.78
C GLU A 107 11.23 -8.43 -6.19
N TYR A 108 12.28 -9.16 -5.82
CA TYR A 108 12.47 -10.54 -6.23
C TYR A 108 11.67 -11.57 -5.43
N ILE A 109 10.90 -11.15 -4.43
CA ILE A 109 9.92 -12.02 -3.80
C ILE A 109 8.96 -12.57 -4.87
N HIS A 110 8.59 -11.72 -5.83
CA HIS A 110 7.60 -11.99 -6.86
C HIS A 110 8.19 -11.96 -8.27
N THR A 111 9.05 -10.98 -8.57
CA THR A 111 9.69 -10.86 -9.89
C THR A 111 10.72 -11.98 -10.07
N GLN A 112 10.89 -12.48 -11.29
CA GLN A 112 11.93 -13.45 -11.57
C GLN A 112 13.31 -12.85 -11.29
N ILE A 113 14.13 -13.64 -10.60
CA ILE A 113 15.55 -13.31 -10.43
C ILE A 113 16.18 -13.36 -11.81
N PRO A 114 16.98 -12.36 -12.21
CA PRO A 114 17.63 -12.33 -13.50
C PRO A 114 18.37 -13.64 -13.79
N ASN A 115 18.34 -14.07 -15.05
CA ASN A 115 18.95 -15.32 -15.53
C ASN A 115 18.43 -16.60 -14.88
N THR A 116 17.34 -16.53 -14.12
CA THR A 116 16.67 -17.71 -13.57
C THR A 116 15.19 -17.72 -13.96
N LYS A 117 14.56 -18.92 -13.89
CA LYS A 117 13.11 -19.06 -14.04
C LYS A 117 12.38 -18.96 -12.68
N ASN A 118 13.10 -18.56 -11.63
CA ASN A 118 12.63 -18.62 -10.26
C ASN A 118 12.47 -17.21 -9.67
N SER A 119 11.53 -17.07 -8.76
CA SER A 119 11.41 -15.98 -7.79
C SER A 119 11.63 -16.55 -6.39
N ILE A 120 11.89 -15.68 -5.39
CA ILE A 120 12.11 -16.12 -4.01
C ILE A 120 10.87 -16.87 -3.49
N CYS A 121 9.69 -16.33 -3.73
CA CYS A 121 8.44 -16.99 -3.38
C CYS A 121 8.06 -18.02 -4.44
N LYS A 122 7.80 -19.26 -3.99
CA LYS A 122 7.34 -20.35 -4.88
C LYS A 122 5.88 -20.22 -5.26
N TYR A 123 5.07 -19.57 -4.41
CA TYR A 123 3.69 -19.24 -4.74
C TYR A 123 3.67 -18.13 -5.77
N LYS A 124 2.95 -18.35 -6.87
CA LYS A 124 2.81 -17.37 -7.96
C LYS A 124 1.40 -16.80 -7.93
N PRO A 125 1.20 -15.67 -7.26
CA PRO A 125 -0.12 -15.06 -7.21
C PRO A 125 -0.47 -14.39 -8.54
N ILE A 126 -1.75 -14.07 -8.69
CA ILE A 126 -2.30 -13.37 -9.85
C ILE A 126 -1.61 -12.03 -10.09
N SER A 127 -1.28 -11.33 -9.00
CA SER A 127 -0.59 -10.05 -9.03
C SER A 127 0.29 -9.83 -7.79
N ARG A 128 1.25 -8.92 -7.91
CA ARG A 128 2.12 -8.52 -6.77
C ARG A 128 1.36 -7.85 -5.62
N SER A 129 0.15 -7.34 -5.86
CA SER A 129 -0.70 -6.76 -4.81
C SER A 129 -1.04 -7.79 -3.73
N PHE A 130 -1.10 -9.08 -4.06
CA PHE A 130 -1.23 -10.18 -3.13
C PHE A 130 -0.25 -10.06 -1.94
N PHE A 131 1.04 -9.85 -2.20
CA PHE A 131 2.05 -9.76 -1.14
C PHE A 131 1.85 -8.54 -0.24
N LYS A 132 1.43 -7.41 -0.79
CA LYS A 132 1.09 -6.22 0.00
C LYS A 132 -0.06 -6.52 0.96
N MET A 133 -1.11 -7.18 0.46
CA MET A 133 -2.27 -7.52 1.29
C MET A 133 -1.93 -8.58 2.34
N ILE A 134 -1.14 -9.61 2.01
CA ILE A 134 -0.63 -10.58 2.99
C ILE A 134 0.17 -9.88 4.09
N GLU A 135 1.03 -8.93 3.74
CA GLU A 135 1.81 -8.15 4.70
C GLU A 135 0.89 -7.33 5.61
N ILE A 136 -0.12 -6.64 5.04
CA ILE A 136 -1.10 -5.85 5.80
C ILE A 136 -1.95 -6.76 6.73
N ILE A 137 -2.45 -7.89 6.23
CA ILE A 137 -3.22 -8.86 7.03
C ILE A 137 -2.41 -9.28 8.27
N ASN A 138 -1.15 -9.61 8.08
CA ASN A 138 -0.28 -10.06 9.18
C ASN A 138 0.12 -8.91 10.11
N ALA A 139 0.50 -7.74 9.55
CA ALA A 139 0.94 -6.58 10.32
C ALA A 139 -0.15 -6.08 11.29
N PHE A 140 -1.39 -6.09 10.85
CA PHE A 140 -2.53 -5.57 11.62
C PHE A 140 -3.42 -6.67 12.20
N ASN A 141 -3.07 -7.93 12.02
CA ASN A 141 -3.85 -9.08 12.52
C ASN A 141 -5.32 -9.01 12.11
N LEU A 142 -5.58 -8.79 10.80
CA LEU A 142 -6.92 -8.42 10.34
C LEU A 142 -7.92 -9.58 10.37
N LEU A 143 -7.54 -10.81 10.07
CA LEU A 143 -8.48 -11.90 9.74
C LEU A 143 -8.66 -12.98 10.82
N ASN A 144 -8.22 -12.72 12.05
CA ASN A 144 -8.07 -13.80 13.05
C ASN A 144 -9.28 -14.08 13.95
N GLU A 145 -10.31 -13.22 13.99
CA GLU A 145 -11.29 -13.22 15.08
C GLU A 145 -12.71 -13.66 14.67
N LYS A 146 -12.99 -13.92 13.38
CA LYS A 146 -14.36 -14.22 12.92
C LYS A 146 -14.46 -15.62 12.30
N ASP A 147 -15.52 -16.35 12.66
CA ASP A 147 -15.81 -17.66 12.07
C ASP A 147 -16.06 -17.55 10.56
N LYS A 148 -16.89 -16.61 10.14
CA LYS A 148 -17.14 -16.28 8.72
C LYS A 148 -17.03 -14.80 8.49
N ILE A 149 -16.60 -14.41 7.30
CA ILE A 149 -16.51 -13.02 6.88
C ILE A 149 -17.19 -12.77 5.54
N THR A 150 -17.64 -11.55 5.36
CA THR A 150 -18.05 -11.01 4.06
C THR A 150 -17.17 -9.81 3.75
N SER A 151 -16.52 -9.78 2.60
CA SER A 151 -15.67 -8.66 2.21
C SER A 151 -16.06 -8.08 0.86
N LEU A 152 -15.71 -6.80 0.65
CA LEU A 152 -15.86 -6.08 -0.60
C LEU A 152 -14.50 -5.54 -1.04
N HIS A 153 -14.13 -5.80 -2.28
CA HIS A 153 -12.86 -5.39 -2.87
C HIS A 153 -13.11 -4.44 -4.04
N LEU A 154 -12.75 -3.17 -3.85
CA LEU A 154 -13.04 -2.07 -4.76
C LEU A 154 -11.86 -1.83 -5.70
N ALA A 155 -12.14 -1.64 -6.99
CA ALA A 155 -11.16 -1.45 -8.06
C ALA A 155 -10.07 -2.53 -8.05
N GLU A 156 -10.47 -3.78 -7.90
CA GLU A 156 -9.62 -4.89 -7.47
C GLU A 156 -8.98 -5.66 -8.64
N GLY A 157 -9.40 -5.44 -9.88
CA GLY A 157 -8.77 -6.14 -11.01
C GLY A 157 -7.23 -6.08 -10.94
N PRO A 158 -6.51 -7.18 -11.06
CA PRO A 158 -6.93 -8.53 -11.45
C PRO A 158 -7.27 -9.50 -10.31
N GLY A 159 -7.39 -9.08 -9.02
CA GLY A 159 -7.85 -9.93 -7.94
C GLY A 159 -6.81 -10.33 -6.89
N GLY A 160 -5.72 -9.58 -6.75
CA GLY A 160 -4.64 -9.95 -5.83
C GLY A 160 -5.00 -9.84 -4.35
N PHE A 161 -5.88 -8.91 -3.96
CA PHE A 161 -6.33 -8.79 -2.57
C PHE A 161 -7.37 -9.87 -2.24
N ILE A 162 -8.30 -10.16 -3.16
CA ILE A 162 -9.22 -11.29 -2.99
C ILE A 162 -8.45 -12.61 -2.85
N GLU A 163 -7.44 -12.81 -3.70
CA GLU A 163 -6.56 -13.98 -3.61
C GLU A 163 -5.87 -14.07 -2.24
N ALA A 164 -5.38 -12.94 -1.70
CA ALA A 164 -4.74 -12.90 -0.39
C ALA A 164 -5.71 -13.25 0.75
N PHE A 165 -6.96 -12.76 0.68
CA PHE A 165 -8.01 -13.12 1.64
C PHE A 165 -8.35 -14.60 1.57
N ASN A 166 -8.61 -15.14 0.38
CA ASN A 166 -8.92 -16.55 0.17
C ASN A 166 -7.76 -17.47 0.58
N TYR A 167 -6.50 -17.04 0.35
CA TYR A 167 -5.30 -17.77 0.77
C TYR A 167 -5.14 -17.77 2.29
N SER A 168 -5.40 -16.65 2.95
CA SER A 168 -5.24 -16.48 4.40
C SER A 168 -6.34 -17.19 5.19
N ARG A 169 -7.48 -17.47 4.57
CA ARG A 169 -8.66 -18.05 5.19
C ARG A 169 -9.15 -19.27 4.41
N SER A 170 -9.13 -20.41 5.07
CA SER A 170 -9.62 -21.67 4.48
C SER A 170 -11.12 -21.92 4.71
N ASN A 171 -11.88 -20.91 5.20
CA ASN A 171 -13.28 -21.09 5.57
C ASN A 171 -14.19 -21.13 4.32
N GLN A 172 -15.01 -22.15 4.20
CA GLN A 172 -15.92 -22.33 3.07
C GLN A 172 -17.15 -21.41 3.10
N HIS A 173 -17.46 -20.82 4.26
CA HIS A 173 -18.60 -19.93 4.45
C HIS A 173 -18.28 -18.45 4.20
N ASP A 174 -17.01 -18.12 3.94
CA ASP A 174 -16.61 -16.77 3.60
C ASP A 174 -17.15 -16.35 2.22
N LYS A 175 -17.45 -15.04 2.06
CA LYS A 175 -17.88 -14.45 0.80
C LYS A 175 -17.03 -13.24 0.48
N TYR A 176 -16.49 -13.18 -0.72
CA TYR A 176 -15.62 -12.12 -1.21
C TYR A 176 -16.24 -11.49 -2.46
N TYR A 177 -16.70 -10.26 -2.33
CA TYR A 177 -17.26 -9.49 -3.45
C TYR A 177 -16.17 -8.65 -4.09
N GLY A 178 -16.15 -8.62 -5.42
CA GLY A 178 -15.20 -7.80 -6.18
C GLY A 178 -15.92 -6.93 -7.20
N ILE A 179 -15.49 -5.68 -7.31
CA ILE A 179 -15.90 -4.76 -8.38
C ILE A 179 -14.67 -4.13 -9.02
N SER A 180 -14.63 -4.05 -10.33
CA SER A 180 -13.57 -3.39 -11.10
C SER A 180 -14.09 -2.95 -12.45
N LEU A 181 -13.56 -1.84 -12.95
CA LEU A 181 -13.92 -1.30 -14.25
C LEU A 181 -13.76 -2.35 -15.37
N ILE A 182 -14.81 -2.52 -16.16
CA ILE A 182 -14.78 -3.34 -17.38
C ILE A 182 -14.40 -2.43 -18.54
N SER A 183 -13.30 -2.74 -19.19
CA SER A 183 -12.79 -1.96 -20.33
C SER A 183 -12.24 -2.88 -21.41
N ASN A 184 -12.30 -2.42 -22.65
CA ASN A 184 -11.63 -3.03 -23.79
C ASN A 184 -10.15 -2.62 -23.88
N ASP A 185 -9.72 -1.62 -23.10
CA ASP A 185 -8.31 -1.23 -23.00
C ASP A 185 -7.52 -2.28 -22.23
N ASN A 186 -6.53 -2.89 -22.89
CA ASN A 186 -5.67 -3.91 -22.30
C ASN A 186 -4.77 -3.38 -21.17
N ASN A 187 -4.60 -2.06 -21.04
CA ASN A 187 -3.86 -1.44 -19.96
C ASN A 187 -4.67 -1.42 -18.65
N ILE A 188 -5.99 -1.55 -18.73
CA ILE A 188 -6.85 -1.62 -17.54
C ILE A 188 -6.89 -3.06 -17.04
N PRO A 189 -6.46 -3.32 -15.79
CA PRO A 189 -6.48 -4.65 -15.21
C PRO A 189 -7.91 -5.23 -15.16
N SER A 190 -8.08 -6.44 -15.69
CA SER A 190 -9.37 -7.12 -15.73
C SER A 190 -9.34 -8.45 -14.97
N TRP A 191 -10.52 -9.04 -14.73
CA TRP A 191 -10.69 -10.33 -14.06
C TRP A 191 -10.16 -11.55 -14.85
N LYS A 192 -9.65 -11.37 -16.08
CA LYS A 192 -9.14 -12.48 -16.92
C LYS A 192 -8.13 -13.37 -16.22
N LYS A 193 -7.20 -12.76 -15.45
CA LYS A 193 -6.20 -13.51 -14.69
C LYS A 193 -6.78 -14.24 -13.47
N ALA A 194 -7.90 -13.79 -12.94
CA ALA A 194 -8.57 -14.39 -11.79
C ALA A 194 -9.57 -15.49 -12.16
N HIS A 195 -9.79 -15.77 -13.43
CA HIS A 195 -10.82 -16.70 -13.90
C HIS A 195 -10.76 -18.08 -13.18
N ASN A 196 -9.56 -18.67 -13.09
CA ASN A 196 -9.41 -19.94 -12.38
C ASN A 196 -9.66 -19.83 -10.87
N LEU A 197 -9.25 -18.72 -10.25
CA LEU A 197 -9.51 -18.48 -8.83
C LEU A 197 -11.02 -18.35 -8.56
N ILE A 198 -11.73 -17.61 -9.40
CA ILE A 198 -13.17 -17.39 -9.29
C ILE A 198 -13.93 -18.70 -9.46
N ASN A 199 -13.67 -19.44 -10.53
CA ASN A 199 -14.36 -20.68 -10.86
C ASN A 199 -14.11 -21.78 -9.81
N ASN A 200 -12.91 -21.87 -9.27
CA ASN A 200 -12.55 -22.89 -8.27
C ASN A 200 -12.91 -22.46 -6.84
N SER A 201 -13.55 -21.31 -6.64
CA SER A 201 -13.86 -20.76 -5.32
C SER A 201 -15.10 -21.36 -4.66
N ASN A 202 -15.81 -22.28 -5.30
CA ASN A 202 -17.10 -22.81 -4.83
C ASN A 202 -18.10 -21.69 -4.48
N ASN A 203 -18.24 -20.71 -5.37
CA ASN A 203 -19.09 -19.52 -5.22
C ASN A 203 -18.75 -18.62 -4.01
N LYS A 204 -17.54 -18.69 -3.48
CA LYS A 204 -17.08 -17.74 -2.46
C LYS A 204 -16.73 -16.38 -3.04
N ILE A 205 -16.24 -16.34 -4.27
CA ILE A 205 -15.86 -15.10 -4.96
C ILE A 205 -16.98 -14.71 -5.90
N ILE A 206 -17.50 -13.50 -5.73
CA ILE A 206 -18.65 -12.96 -6.43
C ILE A 206 -18.21 -11.63 -7.08
N ILE A 207 -18.28 -11.56 -8.41
CA ILE A 207 -18.02 -10.30 -9.12
C ILE A 207 -19.34 -9.58 -9.34
N ASP A 208 -19.48 -8.40 -8.76
CA ASP A 208 -20.65 -7.55 -8.90
C ASP A 208 -20.26 -6.25 -9.63
N ASN A 209 -20.72 -6.12 -10.87
CA ASN A 209 -20.37 -4.99 -11.72
C ASN A 209 -21.32 -3.78 -11.56
N GLY A 210 -22.15 -3.79 -10.52
CA GLY A 210 -23.12 -2.75 -10.27
C GLY A 210 -24.34 -2.79 -11.21
N ILE A 211 -25.26 -1.86 -11.05
CA ILE A 211 -26.48 -1.78 -11.84
C ILE A 211 -26.19 -1.45 -13.32
N THR A 212 -25.17 -0.63 -13.57
CA THR A 212 -24.75 -0.26 -14.93
C THR A 212 -24.00 -1.34 -15.67
N LYS A 213 -23.60 -2.42 -14.97
CA LYS A 213 -22.79 -3.53 -15.49
C LYS A 213 -21.39 -3.14 -15.99
N THR A 214 -20.95 -1.93 -15.72
CA THR A 214 -19.64 -1.41 -16.14
C THR A 214 -18.53 -1.66 -15.15
N GLY A 215 -18.87 -1.94 -13.87
CA GLY A 215 -17.92 -2.01 -12.77
C GLY A 215 -17.24 -0.66 -12.44
N ASP A 216 -17.75 0.44 -13.00
CA ASP A 216 -17.22 1.78 -12.77
C ASP A 216 -17.71 2.35 -11.44
N LEU A 217 -16.77 2.54 -10.50
CA LEU A 217 -17.05 3.11 -9.18
C LEU A 217 -17.46 4.59 -9.25
N LEU A 218 -17.06 5.31 -10.30
CA LEU A 218 -17.31 6.74 -10.44
C LEU A 218 -18.75 7.05 -10.89
N GLN A 219 -19.56 6.01 -11.16
CA GLN A 219 -20.97 6.18 -11.50
C GLN A 219 -21.85 6.19 -10.24
N LYS A 220 -22.62 7.25 -10.05
CA LYS A 220 -23.50 7.44 -8.88
C LYS A 220 -24.54 6.34 -8.74
N GLU A 221 -25.02 5.83 -9.87
CA GLU A 221 -26.00 4.74 -9.95
C GLU A 221 -25.44 3.45 -9.34
N ASN A 222 -24.15 3.14 -9.58
CA ASN A 222 -23.49 2.00 -8.98
C ASN A 222 -23.33 2.18 -7.47
N LEU A 223 -22.93 3.38 -7.00
CA LEU A 223 -22.84 3.67 -5.57
C LEU A 223 -24.21 3.49 -4.89
N LYS A 224 -25.29 4.02 -5.51
CA LYS A 224 -26.65 3.89 -5.00
C LYS A 224 -27.08 2.44 -4.93
N TYR A 225 -26.81 1.65 -6.00
CA TYR A 225 -27.09 0.23 -6.04
C TYR A 225 -26.39 -0.53 -4.90
N PHE A 226 -25.11 -0.27 -4.66
CA PHE A 226 -24.39 -0.90 -3.56
C PHE A 226 -24.93 -0.50 -2.20
N TYR A 227 -25.30 0.75 -2.00
CA TYR A 227 -25.95 1.21 -0.77
C TYR A 227 -27.27 0.49 -0.53
N ASP A 228 -28.14 0.39 -1.53
CA ASP A 228 -29.46 -0.21 -1.41
C ASP A 228 -29.40 -1.74 -1.15
N ASN A 229 -28.44 -2.43 -1.77
CA ASN A 229 -28.36 -3.90 -1.69
C ASN A 229 -27.38 -4.39 -0.59
N TYR A 230 -26.40 -3.59 -0.18
CA TYR A 230 -25.29 -4.05 0.68
C TYR A 230 -25.06 -3.17 1.92
N LYS A 231 -26.01 -2.34 2.31
CA LYS A 231 -25.89 -1.57 3.57
C LYS A 231 -25.61 -2.49 4.75
N ASN A 232 -24.59 -2.15 5.57
CA ASN A 232 -24.13 -2.97 6.70
C ASN A 232 -23.81 -4.45 6.38
N SER A 233 -23.26 -4.73 5.21
CA SER A 233 -23.04 -6.11 4.74
C SER A 233 -21.61 -6.60 4.87
N PHE A 234 -20.61 -5.72 4.87
CA PHE A 234 -19.22 -6.13 4.76
C PHE A 234 -18.45 -5.95 6.06
N ASP A 235 -17.77 -7.03 6.49
CA ASP A 235 -16.86 -7.03 7.63
C ASP A 235 -15.53 -6.37 7.27
N TYR A 236 -15.07 -6.58 6.03
CA TYR A 236 -13.85 -6.01 5.49
C TYR A 236 -14.11 -5.38 4.13
N ILE A 237 -13.53 -4.20 3.94
CA ILE A 237 -13.54 -3.54 2.63
C ILE A 237 -12.09 -3.22 2.26
N THR A 238 -11.72 -3.39 1.00
CA THR A 238 -10.41 -2.99 0.49
C THR A 238 -10.56 -2.14 -0.75
N GLY A 239 -9.66 -1.18 -0.91
CA GLY A 239 -9.56 -0.33 -2.10
C GLY A 239 -8.12 -0.28 -2.59
N ASP A 240 -7.82 -0.96 -3.71
CA ASP A 240 -6.50 -0.94 -4.36
C ASP A 240 -6.54 -0.23 -5.72
N GLY A 241 -7.51 0.67 -5.91
CA GLY A 241 -7.67 1.44 -7.13
C GLY A 241 -6.47 2.34 -7.44
N GLY A 242 -6.11 2.44 -8.70
CA GLY A 242 -5.03 3.32 -9.16
C GLY A 242 -4.99 3.40 -10.68
N PHE A 243 -4.36 4.46 -11.17
CA PHE A 243 -4.09 4.68 -12.59
C PHE A 243 -2.62 4.44 -12.90
N ASP A 244 -2.29 4.35 -14.18
CA ASP A 244 -0.89 4.43 -14.60
C ASP A 244 -0.45 5.89 -14.65
N PHE A 245 0.47 6.25 -13.76
CA PHE A 245 1.04 7.59 -13.66
C PHE A 245 2.45 7.68 -14.25
N SER A 246 2.86 6.73 -15.09
CA SER A 246 4.20 6.69 -15.65
C SER A 246 4.55 7.92 -16.50
N VAL A 247 3.54 8.62 -17.03
CA VAL A 247 3.70 9.84 -17.81
C VAL A 247 3.94 11.07 -16.92
N ASP A 248 3.25 11.17 -15.76
CA ASP A 248 3.39 12.29 -14.84
C ASP A 248 3.17 11.86 -13.38
N PHE A 249 4.28 11.60 -12.69
CA PHE A 249 4.26 11.25 -11.28
C PHE A 249 3.87 12.40 -10.34
N ASN A 250 3.96 13.66 -10.80
CA ASN A 250 3.65 14.82 -9.96
C ASN A 250 2.14 15.05 -9.84
N SER A 251 1.36 14.67 -10.85
CA SER A 251 -0.10 14.81 -10.85
C SER A 251 -0.82 13.65 -10.15
N GLN A 252 -0.09 12.67 -9.59
CA GLN A 252 -0.65 11.45 -9.02
C GLN A 252 -1.68 11.70 -7.92
N GLU A 253 -1.40 12.60 -6.97
CA GLU A 253 -2.31 12.94 -5.88
C GLU A 253 -3.62 13.54 -6.42
N GLU A 254 -3.50 14.44 -7.40
CA GLU A 254 -4.65 15.12 -8.01
C GLU A 254 -5.54 14.17 -8.81
N LEU A 255 -4.92 13.39 -9.70
CA LEU A 255 -5.64 12.50 -10.60
C LEU A 255 -6.26 11.30 -9.88
N SER A 256 -5.67 10.85 -8.76
CA SER A 256 -6.20 9.72 -8.00
C SER A 256 -7.32 10.09 -7.03
N PHE A 257 -7.50 11.38 -6.73
CA PHE A 257 -8.47 11.85 -5.73
C PHE A 257 -9.90 11.34 -5.97
N PRO A 258 -10.50 11.41 -7.20
CA PRO A 258 -11.86 10.92 -7.42
C PRO A 258 -12.01 9.44 -7.10
N LEU A 259 -11.04 8.62 -7.54
CA LEU A 259 -11.08 7.19 -7.29
C LEU A 259 -10.88 6.84 -5.81
N ILE A 260 -10.06 7.61 -5.09
CA ILE A 260 -9.82 7.41 -3.65
C ILE A 260 -11.08 7.75 -2.87
N ILE A 261 -11.67 8.93 -3.09
CA ILE A 261 -12.84 9.38 -2.32
C ILE A 261 -14.07 8.51 -2.59
N VAL A 262 -14.29 8.05 -3.83
CA VAL A 262 -15.41 7.17 -4.11
C VAL A 262 -15.28 5.82 -3.39
N GLN A 263 -14.10 5.25 -3.29
CA GLN A 263 -13.87 4.03 -2.50
C GLN A 263 -14.18 4.25 -1.01
N VAL A 264 -13.92 5.45 -0.49
CA VAL A 264 -14.34 5.83 0.87
C VAL A 264 -15.86 5.86 0.98
N PHE A 265 -16.56 6.42 0.00
CA PHE A 265 -18.03 6.45 0.02
C PHE A 265 -18.63 5.03 0.00
N TYR A 266 -18.13 4.14 -0.86
CA TYR A 266 -18.54 2.73 -0.82
C TYR A 266 -18.33 2.11 0.56
N ALA A 267 -17.15 2.33 1.17
CA ALA A 267 -16.84 1.79 2.49
C ALA A 267 -17.80 2.33 3.56
N LEU A 268 -18.00 3.64 3.63
CA LEU A 268 -18.88 4.25 4.62
C LEU A 268 -20.35 3.80 4.50
N LEU A 269 -20.81 3.54 3.27
CA LEU A 269 -22.21 3.19 2.99
C LEU A 269 -22.53 1.71 3.18
N THR A 270 -21.52 0.81 3.03
CA THR A 270 -21.78 -0.63 2.97
C THR A 270 -21.16 -1.43 4.11
N GLN A 271 -20.27 -0.83 4.91
CA GLN A 271 -19.54 -1.53 5.96
C GLN A 271 -20.39 -1.79 7.20
N LYS A 272 -20.19 -2.95 7.84
CA LYS A 272 -20.72 -3.27 9.16
C LYS A 272 -20.03 -2.47 10.26
N THR A 273 -20.75 -2.09 11.29
CA THR A 273 -20.16 -1.55 12.52
C THR A 273 -19.11 -2.54 13.07
N GLY A 274 -17.96 -2.01 13.48
CA GLY A 274 -16.80 -2.80 13.90
C GLY A 274 -15.97 -3.36 12.74
N GLY A 275 -16.35 -3.11 11.48
CA GLY A 275 -15.64 -3.56 10.30
C GLY A 275 -14.30 -2.82 10.08
N CYS A 276 -13.51 -3.34 9.15
CA CYS A 276 -12.19 -2.82 8.80
C CYS A 276 -12.13 -2.41 7.32
N PHE A 277 -11.47 -1.29 7.04
CA PHE A 277 -11.24 -0.78 5.69
C PHE A 277 -9.74 -0.59 5.43
N VAL A 278 -9.27 -1.08 4.29
CA VAL A 278 -7.89 -0.91 3.80
C VAL A 278 -7.93 -0.15 2.49
N LEU A 279 -7.33 1.02 2.45
CA LEU A 279 -7.38 1.92 1.28
C LEU A 279 -5.99 2.29 0.81
N LYS A 280 -5.69 2.06 -0.46
CA LYS A 280 -4.48 2.59 -1.09
C LYS A 280 -4.61 4.09 -1.29
N ILE A 281 -3.55 4.80 -0.89
CA ILE A 281 -3.36 6.23 -1.13
C ILE A 281 -1.96 6.50 -1.67
N PHE A 282 -1.78 7.71 -2.14
CA PHE A 282 -0.49 8.19 -2.63
C PHE A 282 0.04 9.32 -1.76
N ASP A 283 0.42 10.46 -2.36
CA ASP A 283 0.84 11.65 -1.63
C ASP A 283 -0.35 12.24 -0.85
N ILE A 284 -0.05 12.93 0.26
CA ILE A 284 -1.04 13.52 1.16
C ILE A 284 -0.63 14.95 1.52
N TYR A 285 -0.32 15.75 0.52
CA TYR A 285 0.05 17.15 0.69
C TYR A 285 -1.13 18.10 0.49
N LYS A 286 -2.09 17.75 -0.39
CA LYS A 286 -3.23 18.61 -0.72
C LYS A 286 -4.36 18.49 0.31
N ILE A 287 -4.98 19.62 0.61
CA ILE A 287 -6.07 19.70 1.61
C ILE A 287 -7.19 18.71 1.33
N LYS A 288 -7.66 18.59 0.08
CA LYS A 288 -8.74 17.65 -0.25
C LYS A 288 -8.39 16.18 0.04
N THR A 289 -7.13 15.80 -0.08
CA THR A 289 -6.66 14.45 0.30
C THR A 289 -6.64 14.30 1.83
N ILE A 290 -6.28 15.37 2.54
CA ILE A 290 -6.28 15.40 4.01
C ILE A 290 -7.73 15.36 4.55
N ASP A 291 -8.68 15.99 3.86
CA ASP A 291 -10.11 15.87 4.18
C ASP A 291 -10.59 14.41 4.16
N ILE A 292 -10.11 13.59 3.21
CA ILE A 292 -10.41 12.14 3.19
C ILE A 292 -9.92 11.47 4.48
N ILE A 293 -8.69 11.75 4.90
CA ILE A 293 -8.13 11.17 6.12
C ILE A 293 -8.91 11.63 7.34
N TYR A 294 -9.35 12.89 7.35
CA TYR A 294 -10.18 13.44 8.43
C TYR A 294 -11.55 12.74 8.50
N ILE A 295 -12.21 12.53 7.36
CA ILE A 295 -13.46 11.78 7.28
C ILE A 295 -13.27 10.37 7.86
N LEU A 296 -12.25 9.67 7.45
CA LEU A 296 -11.93 8.34 7.98
C LEU A 296 -11.65 8.37 9.48
N SER A 297 -10.92 9.40 9.95
CA SER A 297 -10.63 9.59 11.38
C SER A 297 -11.89 9.84 12.22
N ASN A 298 -12.93 10.38 11.61
CA ASN A 298 -14.22 10.59 12.27
C ASN A 298 -15.03 9.28 12.36
N PHE A 299 -14.99 8.43 11.34
CA PHE A 299 -15.86 7.25 11.25
C PHE A 299 -15.22 5.95 11.69
N TYR A 300 -13.93 5.92 12.01
CA TYR A 300 -13.24 4.75 12.55
C TYR A 300 -12.59 5.05 13.89
N GLN A 301 -12.46 4.03 14.76
CA GLN A 301 -11.80 4.20 16.06
C GLN A 301 -10.29 4.21 15.97
N ASN A 302 -9.73 3.37 15.07
CA ASN A 302 -8.29 3.21 14.93
C ASN A 302 -7.90 3.38 13.46
N ILE A 303 -7.00 4.31 13.18
CA ILE A 303 -6.53 4.61 11.84
C ILE A 303 -5.01 4.61 11.84
N TYR A 304 -4.44 3.95 10.84
CA TYR A 304 -3.00 3.83 10.67
C TYR A 304 -2.62 4.13 9.23
N ILE A 305 -1.50 4.83 9.04
CA ILE A 305 -0.84 4.93 7.74
C ILE A 305 0.31 3.94 7.74
N TYR A 306 0.35 3.11 6.71
CA TYR A 306 1.34 2.06 6.55
C TYR A 306 1.85 1.97 5.12
N LYS A 307 3.17 1.87 4.95
CA LYS A 307 3.80 1.55 3.68
C LYS A 307 4.34 0.13 3.75
N PRO A 308 3.73 -0.84 3.03
CA PRO A 308 4.25 -2.20 2.99
C PRO A 308 5.66 -2.25 2.43
N ASN A 309 6.52 -3.10 3.00
CA ASN A 309 7.87 -3.33 2.49
C ASN A 309 7.85 -3.93 1.08
N THR A 310 6.81 -4.70 0.76
CA THR A 310 6.57 -5.24 -0.58
C THR A 310 6.11 -4.20 -1.61
N SER A 311 5.81 -2.97 -1.19
CA SER A 311 5.67 -1.81 -2.07
C SER A 311 7.04 -1.18 -2.34
N ARG A 312 7.26 -0.70 -3.57
CA ARG A 312 8.53 -0.04 -3.91
C ARG A 312 8.71 1.24 -3.11
N ILE A 313 9.88 1.41 -2.49
CA ILE A 313 10.17 2.55 -1.62
C ILE A 313 10.16 3.87 -2.41
N ALA A 314 10.64 3.85 -3.66
CA ALA A 314 10.69 5.03 -4.53
C ALA A 314 9.32 5.60 -4.92
N ASN A 315 8.22 4.85 -4.76
CA ASN A 315 6.87 5.35 -5.06
C ASN A 315 6.18 5.93 -3.81
N SER A 316 5.18 6.79 -4.04
CA SER A 316 4.40 7.42 -2.96
C SER A 316 3.31 6.52 -2.37
N GLU A 317 3.08 5.32 -2.94
CA GLU A 317 2.03 4.39 -2.52
C GLU A 317 2.13 4.03 -1.03
N LYS A 318 1.02 4.20 -0.32
CA LYS A 318 0.81 3.87 1.09
C LYS A 318 -0.60 3.33 1.25
N TYR A 319 -0.90 2.77 2.43
CA TYR A 319 -2.22 2.28 2.76
C TYR A 319 -2.72 2.93 4.05
N ILE A 320 -4.00 3.32 4.05
CA ILE A 320 -4.74 3.66 5.28
C ILE A 320 -5.40 2.37 5.75
N ILE A 321 -5.15 2.01 7.00
CA ILE A 321 -5.79 0.87 7.66
C ILE A 321 -6.72 1.41 8.73
N CYS A 322 -8.03 1.27 8.50
CA CYS A 322 -9.09 1.71 9.39
C CYS A 322 -9.72 0.51 10.08
N LYS A 323 -9.80 0.53 11.41
CA LYS A 323 -10.41 -0.55 12.21
C LYS A 323 -11.54 -0.01 13.07
N ASN A 324 -12.51 -0.87 13.34
CA ASN A 324 -13.65 -0.57 14.18
C ASN A 324 -14.49 0.60 13.65
N PHE A 325 -15.14 0.36 12.51
CA PHE A 325 -16.06 1.31 11.90
C PHE A 325 -17.18 1.69 12.89
N LYS A 326 -17.40 3.00 13.02
CA LYS A 326 -18.52 3.57 13.76
C LYS A 326 -19.74 3.64 12.83
N LYS A 327 -20.86 4.06 13.31
CA LYS A 327 -22.05 4.27 12.47
C LYS A 327 -22.00 5.64 11.78
N ILE A 328 -22.40 5.69 10.52
CA ILE A 328 -22.59 6.94 9.77
C ILE A 328 -24.00 7.50 9.97
N SER A 329 -24.17 8.83 10.06
CA SER A 329 -25.48 9.49 10.17
C SER A 329 -26.21 9.54 8.83
N ASN A 330 -27.55 9.52 8.85
CA ASN A 330 -28.35 9.68 7.64
C ASN A 330 -28.06 11.03 6.94
N LYS A 331 -27.84 12.09 7.69
CA LYS A 331 -27.46 13.41 7.17
C LYS A 331 -26.16 13.34 6.34
N PHE A 332 -25.16 12.62 6.82
CA PHE A 332 -23.90 12.47 6.07
C PHE A 332 -24.07 11.59 4.83
N ILE A 333 -24.95 10.58 4.90
CA ILE A 333 -25.31 9.75 3.71
C ILE A 333 -25.93 10.64 2.62
N GLU A 334 -26.90 11.49 3.00
CA GLU A 334 -27.51 12.45 2.07
C GLU A 334 -26.46 13.42 1.49
N ASN A 335 -25.54 13.90 2.31
CA ASN A 335 -24.44 14.75 1.87
C ASN A 335 -23.55 14.08 0.83
N ILE A 336 -23.23 12.78 0.97
CA ILE A 336 -22.48 12.03 -0.01
C ILE A 336 -23.21 12.05 -1.37
N PHE A 337 -24.49 11.67 -1.38
CA PHE A 337 -25.25 11.58 -2.64
C PHE A 337 -25.50 12.96 -3.29
N ASN A 338 -25.72 14.01 -2.50
CA ASN A 338 -25.96 15.36 -3.01
C ASN A 338 -24.72 15.98 -3.64
N ASN A 339 -23.53 15.68 -3.11
CA ASN A 339 -22.28 16.27 -3.56
C ASN A 339 -21.45 15.35 -4.49
N PHE A 340 -21.93 14.12 -4.74
CA PHE A 340 -21.18 13.10 -5.45
C PHE A 340 -20.62 13.58 -6.79
N GLU A 341 -21.48 14.07 -7.69
CA GLU A 341 -21.10 14.49 -9.05
C GLU A 341 -20.04 15.61 -9.03
N THR A 342 -20.22 16.59 -8.13
CA THR A 342 -19.30 17.73 -7.99
C THR A 342 -17.92 17.26 -7.52
N ILE A 343 -17.89 16.32 -6.56
CA ILE A 343 -16.64 15.78 -6.01
C ILE A 343 -15.92 14.92 -7.04
N ILE A 344 -16.66 14.04 -7.75
CA ILE A 344 -16.06 13.13 -8.73
C ILE A 344 -15.55 13.87 -9.96
N LYS A 345 -16.24 14.92 -10.40
CA LYS A 345 -15.75 15.79 -11.49
C LYS A 345 -14.37 16.34 -11.20
N ASN A 346 -14.04 16.54 -9.92
CA ASN A 346 -12.72 17.00 -9.45
C ASN A 346 -12.20 18.19 -10.25
N ASP A 347 -13.05 19.22 -10.41
CA ASP A 347 -12.65 20.43 -11.09
C ASP A 347 -11.31 20.95 -10.53
N LYS A 348 -10.45 21.50 -11.37
CA LYS A 348 -9.14 22.06 -10.97
C LYS A 348 -9.25 23.07 -9.82
N ASN A 349 -10.42 23.68 -9.67
CA ASN A 349 -10.74 24.60 -8.59
C ASN A 349 -11.12 23.92 -7.27
N LEU A 350 -11.37 22.62 -7.25
CA LEU A 350 -11.73 21.90 -6.02
C LEU A 350 -10.54 21.87 -5.05
N ILE A 351 -10.64 22.67 -3.99
CA ILE A 351 -9.58 22.82 -2.98
C ILE A 351 -9.82 21.90 -1.78
N SER A 352 -11.05 21.85 -1.30
CA SER A 352 -11.46 21.10 -0.10
C SER A 352 -12.89 20.62 -0.23
N ILE A 353 -13.20 19.49 0.39
CA ILE A 353 -14.57 18.96 0.52
C ILE A 353 -15.14 19.16 1.93
N LEU A 354 -14.33 19.72 2.84
CA LEU A 354 -14.71 20.04 4.21
C LEU A 354 -14.29 21.47 4.55
N ASN A 355 -15.23 22.30 5.04
CA ASN A 355 -14.91 23.64 5.53
C ASN A 355 -14.74 23.62 7.06
N ILE A 356 -13.67 22.99 7.54
CA ILE A 356 -13.40 22.79 8.95
C ILE A 356 -11.99 23.21 9.35
N LYS A 357 -11.82 23.57 10.62
CA LYS A 357 -10.51 23.75 11.22
C LYS A 357 -10.00 22.40 11.75
N PHE A 358 -8.90 21.91 11.19
CA PHE A 358 -8.29 20.67 11.69
C PHE A 358 -7.70 20.87 13.09
N PRO A 359 -7.87 19.88 14.00
CA PRO A 359 -7.17 19.87 15.27
C PRO A 359 -5.65 19.88 15.06
N LYS A 360 -4.91 20.61 15.89
CA LYS A 360 -3.43 20.70 15.80
C LYS A 360 -2.76 19.31 15.84
N LEU A 361 -3.23 18.45 16.74
CA LEU A 361 -2.67 17.08 16.85
C LEU A 361 -2.83 16.29 15.56
N PHE A 362 -3.99 16.42 14.89
CA PHE A 362 -4.23 15.77 13.59
C PHE A 362 -3.28 16.31 12.52
N LEU A 363 -3.14 17.63 12.38
CA LEU A 363 -2.23 18.24 11.43
C LEU A 363 -0.76 17.86 11.68
N ASN A 364 -0.33 17.87 12.94
CA ASN A 364 1.02 17.46 13.29
C ASN A 364 1.31 16.01 12.87
N LYS A 365 0.31 15.12 12.97
CA LYS A 365 0.46 13.73 12.48
C LYS A 365 0.54 13.64 10.96
N ILE A 366 -0.21 14.46 10.22
CA ILE A 366 -0.08 14.55 8.76
C ILE A 366 1.31 15.06 8.38
N GLN A 367 1.82 16.08 9.07
CA GLN A 367 3.18 16.61 8.84
C GLN A 367 4.26 15.56 9.14
N GLU A 368 4.12 14.82 10.25
CA GLU A 368 5.02 13.71 10.61
C GLU A 368 5.03 12.62 9.52
N ILE A 369 3.86 12.24 8.99
CA ILE A 369 3.72 11.26 7.91
C ILE A 369 4.43 11.74 6.65
N ASN A 370 4.20 13.00 6.25
CA ASN A 370 4.83 13.59 5.08
C ASN A 370 6.35 13.68 5.23
N ALA A 371 6.83 14.06 6.42
CA ALA A 371 8.27 14.11 6.70
C ALA A 371 8.92 12.73 6.59
N ILE A 372 8.35 11.71 7.24
CA ILE A 372 8.93 10.36 7.28
C ILE A 372 8.90 9.70 5.90
N TYR A 373 7.73 9.61 5.27
CA TYR A 373 7.60 8.89 4.00
C TYR A 373 8.13 9.71 2.82
N GLY A 374 8.06 11.05 2.89
CA GLY A 374 8.67 11.94 1.91
C GLY A 374 10.18 11.79 1.90
N GLN A 375 10.82 11.82 3.08
CA GLN A 375 12.26 11.62 3.20
C GLN A 375 12.70 10.25 2.68
N GLN A 376 12.02 9.18 3.07
CA GLN A 376 12.31 7.83 2.58
C GLN A 376 12.21 7.74 1.04
N GLN A 377 11.20 8.35 0.45
CA GLN A 377 11.01 8.36 -1.00
C GLN A 377 12.13 9.15 -1.70
N ILE A 378 12.49 10.32 -1.19
CA ILE A 378 13.58 11.15 -1.71
C ILE A 378 14.91 10.39 -1.68
N GLU A 379 15.24 9.78 -0.55
CA GLU A 379 16.46 9.00 -0.37
C GLU A 379 16.53 7.84 -1.36
N ASN A 380 15.44 7.10 -1.55
CA ASN A 380 15.42 5.97 -2.45
C ASN A 380 15.45 6.39 -3.94
N ILE A 381 14.76 7.47 -4.31
CA ILE A 381 14.89 8.03 -5.67
C ILE A 381 16.34 8.44 -5.92
N ASN A 382 16.95 9.15 -4.99
CA ASN A 382 18.33 9.63 -5.12
C ASN A 382 19.34 8.48 -5.22
N TYR A 383 19.16 7.46 -4.36
CA TYR A 383 19.95 6.22 -4.42
C TYR A 383 19.85 5.55 -5.79
N THR A 384 18.64 5.37 -6.31
CA THR A 384 18.40 4.77 -7.62
C THR A 384 19.03 5.60 -8.74
N LEU A 385 18.89 6.93 -8.70
CA LEU A 385 19.49 7.82 -9.69
C LEU A 385 21.03 7.79 -9.64
N ASN A 386 21.63 7.65 -8.47
CA ASN A 386 23.09 7.54 -8.35
C ASN A 386 23.62 6.25 -8.96
N ILE A 387 22.94 5.10 -8.72
CA ILE A 387 23.29 3.85 -9.37
C ILE A 387 23.20 3.97 -10.90
N ILE A 388 22.16 4.61 -11.43
CA ILE A 388 22.01 4.85 -12.88
C ILE A 388 23.17 5.70 -13.42
N ARG A 389 23.54 6.78 -12.73
CA ARG A 389 24.66 7.64 -13.15
C ARG A 389 25.99 6.89 -13.19
N GLU A 390 26.24 6.09 -12.16
CA GLU A 390 27.43 5.26 -12.09
C GLU A 390 27.47 4.22 -13.23
N PHE A 391 26.36 3.55 -13.49
CA PHE A 391 26.21 2.64 -14.62
C PHE A 391 26.52 3.33 -15.96
N ILE A 392 25.94 4.51 -16.20
CA ILE A 392 26.18 5.28 -17.43
C ILE A 392 27.67 5.68 -17.56
N ASN A 393 28.31 6.08 -16.46
CA ASN A 393 29.74 6.41 -16.48
C ASN A 393 30.62 5.20 -16.86
N LEU A 394 30.34 4.04 -16.29
CA LEU A 394 31.06 2.80 -16.62
C LEU A 394 30.84 2.39 -18.08
N LYS A 395 29.63 2.54 -18.59
CA LYS A 395 29.30 2.30 -19.99
C LYS A 395 30.08 3.25 -20.93
N ASN A 396 30.07 4.55 -20.65
CA ASN A 396 30.77 5.56 -21.45
C ASN A 396 32.26 5.30 -21.49
N ASN A 397 32.84 4.76 -20.43
CA ASN A 397 34.23 4.34 -20.34
C ASN A 397 34.50 2.96 -20.94
N LYS A 398 33.50 2.33 -21.59
CA LYS A 398 33.58 0.97 -22.20
C LYS A 398 33.96 -0.15 -21.23
N LEU A 399 33.68 0.05 -19.92
CA LEU A 399 33.96 -0.95 -18.89
C LEU A 399 32.82 -1.99 -18.77
N ILE A 400 31.63 -1.67 -19.25
CA ILE A 400 30.44 -2.54 -19.25
C ILE A 400 29.62 -2.36 -20.52
N SER A 401 28.84 -3.39 -20.89
CA SER A 401 27.90 -3.34 -22.02
C SER A 401 26.48 -2.96 -21.59
N ASP A 402 25.62 -2.65 -22.56
CA ASP A 402 24.24 -2.18 -22.37
C ASP A 402 23.22 -3.30 -22.16
N ASP A 403 23.64 -4.57 -22.23
CA ASP A 403 22.70 -5.67 -22.08
C ASP A 403 22.21 -5.80 -20.63
N GLN A 404 20.98 -6.30 -20.48
CA GLN A 404 20.37 -6.50 -19.15
C GLN A 404 21.22 -7.43 -18.26
N TYR A 405 21.93 -8.38 -18.85
CA TYR A 405 22.79 -9.31 -18.12
C TYR A 405 23.95 -8.58 -17.45
N THR A 406 24.61 -7.67 -18.15
CA THR A 406 25.70 -6.85 -17.61
C THR A 406 25.21 -5.94 -16.50
N ILE A 407 24.03 -5.33 -16.65
CA ILE A 407 23.41 -4.53 -15.59
C ILE A 407 23.23 -5.34 -14.31
N TYR A 408 22.66 -6.53 -14.42
CA TYR A 408 22.42 -7.39 -13.26
C TYR A 408 23.71 -7.94 -12.64
N LYS A 409 24.68 -8.31 -13.46
CA LYS A 409 26.00 -8.77 -12.99
C LYS A 409 26.77 -7.69 -12.23
N TYR A 410 26.71 -6.45 -12.72
CA TYR A 410 27.29 -5.28 -12.05
C TYR A 410 26.67 -5.05 -10.66
N LEU A 411 25.38 -5.23 -10.54
CA LEU A 411 24.63 -5.04 -9.31
C LEU A 411 24.83 -6.18 -8.31
N ASP A 412 24.93 -7.41 -8.80
CA ASP A 412 25.22 -8.58 -7.95
C ASP A 412 26.61 -8.43 -7.28
N ILE A 413 27.60 -7.93 -8.02
CA ILE A 413 28.93 -7.64 -7.48
C ILE A 413 28.86 -6.52 -6.42
N ASN A 414 28.09 -5.44 -6.65
CA ASN A 414 28.02 -4.33 -5.71
C ASN A 414 27.14 -4.63 -4.48
N LEU A 415 26.09 -5.43 -4.62
CA LEU A 415 25.28 -5.89 -3.49
C LEU A 415 26.09 -6.81 -2.57
N ASN A 416 26.89 -7.71 -3.12
CA ASN A 416 27.78 -8.60 -2.36
C ASN A 416 28.91 -7.85 -1.63
N ILE A 417 29.37 -6.71 -2.14
CA ILE A 417 30.36 -5.85 -1.47
C ILE A 417 29.73 -5.11 -0.28
N HIS A 418 28.46 -4.68 -0.41
CA HIS A 418 27.74 -4.03 0.70
C HIS A 418 27.38 -5.02 1.83
N ASP A 419 26.98 -6.23 1.51
CA ASP A 419 26.69 -7.27 2.51
C ASP A 419 27.96 -7.69 3.26
N ASN A 420 29.08 -7.84 2.59
CA ASN A 420 30.37 -8.14 3.21
C ASN A 420 30.89 -6.99 4.13
N ASN A 421 30.53 -5.73 3.83
CA ASN A 421 30.88 -4.60 4.70
C ASN A 421 29.95 -4.45 5.90
N LEU A 422 28.71 -4.94 5.81
CA LEU A 422 27.76 -4.97 6.94
C LEU A 422 28.09 -6.09 7.93
N ASP A 423 28.48 -7.26 7.42
CA ASP A 423 28.91 -8.40 8.27
C ASP A 423 30.22 -8.11 9.01
N ASN A 424 31.21 -7.50 8.34
CA ASN A 424 32.46 -7.08 8.98
C ASN A 424 32.29 -5.97 10.04
N ASN A 425 31.24 -5.14 9.97
CA ASN A 425 30.93 -4.15 10.99
C ASN A 425 30.10 -4.72 12.15
N LEU A 426 29.41 -5.84 11.95
CA LEU A 426 28.67 -6.53 13.01
C LEU A 426 29.59 -7.42 13.84
N ASP A 427 30.56 -8.11 13.24
CA ASP A 427 31.53 -8.94 13.93
C ASP A 427 32.50 -8.10 14.77
N ASN A 428 32.98 -6.96 14.26
CA ASN A 428 33.83 -6.04 15.01
C ASN A 428 33.11 -5.33 16.18
N ASN A 429 31.77 -5.25 16.18
CA ASN A 429 31.01 -4.70 17.32
C ASN A 429 30.60 -5.77 18.34
N LEU A 430 30.63 -7.05 17.98
CA LEU A 430 30.36 -8.15 18.91
C LEU A 430 31.61 -8.53 19.72
N ASP A 431 32.79 -8.54 19.11
CA ASP A 431 34.03 -8.86 19.79
C ASP A 431 34.45 -7.75 20.79
N ASN A 432 34.23 -6.47 20.44
CA ASN A 432 34.51 -5.36 21.37
C ASN A 432 33.54 -5.23 22.54
N ASN A 433 32.39 -5.91 22.54
CA ASN A 433 31.47 -5.93 23.69
C ASN A 433 31.57 -7.18 24.55
N LEU A 434 32.32 -8.20 24.14
CA LEU A 434 32.58 -9.39 24.95
C LEU A 434 33.81 -9.24 25.82
N ASP A 435 34.85 -8.55 25.34
CA ASP A 435 36.09 -8.34 26.12
C ASP A 435 35.93 -7.27 27.24
N ASN A 436 35.01 -6.33 27.14
CA ASN A 436 34.76 -5.32 28.19
C ASN A 436 33.84 -5.76 29.33
N ASN A 437 33.26 -6.97 29.29
CA ASN A 437 32.40 -7.50 30.35
C ASN A 437 33.02 -8.65 31.15
N LEU A 438 34.27 -9.05 30.89
CA LEU A 438 34.94 -10.11 31.61
C LEU A 438 35.95 -9.60 32.68
N ASP A 439 36.36 -8.33 32.60
CA ASP A 439 37.38 -7.78 33.54
C ASP A 439 36.80 -6.99 34.75
N ASN A 440 35.46 -6.92 34.93
CA ASN A 440 34.87 -6.17 36.03
C ASN A 440 34.16 -7.00 37.13
N ASN A 441 34.43 -8.32 37.23
CA ASN A 441 33.81 -9.16 38.27
C ASN A 441 34.83 -10.09 39.03
N LEU A 442 36.04 -9.62 39.22
CA LEU A 442 36.97 -10.23 40.19
C LEU A 442 37.66 -9.09 40.94
N ASP A 443 36.96 -8.54 41.94
CA ASP A 443 37.48 -7.94 43.17
C ASP A 443 36.32 -7.15 43.86
N ASN A 444 35.61 -7.86 44.72
CA ASN A 444 35.08 -7.49 46.04
C ASN A 444 33.94 -8.44 46.45
#